data_fb7c8201e2f59be52c2692c7874abf86
#
_entry.id   fb7c8201e2f59be52c2692c7874abf86
#
_cell.length_a   1.000
_cell.length_b   1.000
_cell.length_c   1.000
_cell.angle_alpha   90.00
_cell.angle_beta   90.00
_cell.angle_gamma   90.00
#
_symmetry.space_group_name_H-M   'P 1'
#
loop_
_entity.id
_entity.type
_entity.pdbx_description
1 polymer ?
#
loop_
_entity_poly.entity_id
_entity_poly.type
_entity_poly.pdbx_seq_one_letter_code
_entity_poly.pdbx_strand_id
1 'polypeptide(L)'
;MTFPDNGRRAFSRTLLGAGIAAATARPLWAQEGRILLGQSAPLTGPVAQLGLQYQEGAKLCFDQVNAQGGIGKRTLELKTLDDGYEPERCAENTRKLLAEDVLALFGYVGTPTSLAALPLATQARVPFVAPLTGALSLREPFNRYAFHLRASYDDETELIVKQLTVLGLHRIGVFYQNDAYGKAGLEGIVKAMAARKLQPAGQATIERNSVDVAAAVKTFSAAWPESIVQVGTYAACAAFIRAARRAGYGGTFFNVSFVGTQTLAETLGPDGAGVIVAQVLPSPYKSTHAASREFLDAVKKGGDKVKPGYTAFEGYLAARVLVEGMRRARGTLDRDSLVGGMESIGSATVAGLPVAFSGSSHVASKFVELSMLTGDGRVKA
;
A
#
# COMPACT_ATOMS: atom_id res chain seq x y z
N MET A 1 -47.77 64.40 66.76
CA MET A 1 -47.65 65.26 65.57
C MET A 1 -46.22 65.17 65.07
N THR A 2 -46.04 65.00 63.80
CA THR A 2 -44.81 65.05 63.05
C THR A 2 -43.93 63.76 63.03
N PHE A 3 -43.76 63.29 61.85
CA PHE A 3 -43.04 62.09 61.42
C PHE A 3 -41.50 62.22 61.38
N PRO A 4 -40.73 61.12 61.51
CA PRO A 4 -39.31 61.14 61.32
C PRO A 4 -38.94 60.68 59.90
N ASP A 5 -37.84 61.28 59.47
CA ASP A 5 -37.23 61.13 58.16
C ASP A 5 -36.35 59.86 58.00
N ASN A 6 -36.34 59.30 56.81
CA ASN A 6 -35.71 58.01 56.45
C ASN A 6 -34.25 58.26 56.00
N GLY A 7 -33.30 57.66 56.71
CA GLY A 7 -31.92 57.54 56.28
C GLY A 7 -31.69 56.44 55.23
N ARG A 8 -31.31 56.84 54.02
CA ARG A 8 -30.91 55.91 52.96
C ARG A 8 -29.45 55.46 53.21
N ARG A 9 -29.28 54.19 53.49
CA ARG A 9 -27.94 53.55 53.42
C ARG A 9 -27.74 52.95 52.06
N ALA A 10 -26.74 53.49 51.31
CA ALA A 10 -26.27 52.92 50.06
C ALA A 10 -25.50 51.59 50.30
N PHE A 11 -25.93 50.51 49.68
CA PHE A 11 -25.25 49.25 49.68
C PHE A 11 -24.49 49.14 48.35
N SER A 12 -23.15 49.29 48.38
CA SER A 12 -22.29 49.01 47.27
C SER A 12 -22.24 47.51 47.05
N ARG A 13 -22.78 47.02 45.93
CA ARG A 13 -22.61 45.64 45.46
C ARG A 13 -21.45 45.58 44.51
N THR A 14 -20.35 44.97 44.96
CA THR A 14 -19.24 44.56 44.16
C THR A 14 -19.67 43.36 43.31
N LEU A 15 -19.80 43.54 42.00
CA LEU A 15 -20.01 42.47 41.07
C LEU A 15 -18.65 41.81 40.78
N LEU A 16 -18.38 40.61 41.32
CA LEU A 16 -17.36 39.72 40.87
C LEU A 16 -17.79 39.16 39.47
N GLY A 17 -17.07 39.55 38.45
CA GLY A 17 -17.19 38.98 37.11
C GLY A 17 -16.66 37.56 37.08
N ALA A 18 -17.55 36.54 37.09
CA ALA A 18 -17.22 35.18 36.75
C ALA A 18 -17.06 35.09 35.23
N GLY A 19 -15.81 35.13 34.75
CA GLY A 19 -15.47 34.81 33.36
C GLY A 19 -15.81 33.33 33.08
N ILE A 20 -16.91 33.08 32.43
CA ILE A 20 -17.22 31.75 31.84
C ILE A 20 -16.32 31.60 30.62
N ALA A 21 -15.22 30.86 30.79
CA ALA A 21 -14.49 30.32 29.67
C ALA A 21 -15.43 29.39 28.91
N ALA A 22 -16.08 29.88 27.85
CA ALA A 22 -16.77 29.08 26.88
C ALA A 22 -15.72 28.20 26.19
N ALA A 23 -15.44 27.03 26.77
CA ALA A 23 -14.82 25.95 26.03
C ALA A 23 -15.72 25.70 24.82
N THR A 24 -15.26 26.07 23.64
CA THR A 24 -15.89 25.71 22.37
C THR A 24 -15.87 24.19 22.27
N ALA A 25 -16.84 23.55 22.90
CA ALA A 25 -17.18 22.18 22.61
C ALA A 25 -17.56 22.15 21.12
N ARG A 26 -16.63 21.72 20.28
CA ARG A 26 -16.94 21.37 18.89
C ARG A 26 -18.05 20.36 18.97
N PRO A 27 -19.17 20.57 18.26
CA PRO A 27 -20.26 19.61 18.31
C PRO A 27 -19.76 18.24 17.82
N LEU A 28 -19.87 17.23 18.68
CA LEU A 28 -19.60 15.81 18.43
C LEU A 28 -20.59 15.17 17.43
N TRP A 29 -21.32 15.95 16.66
CA TRP A 29 -22.31 15.44 15.70
C TRP A 29 -21.71 15.08 14.33
N ALA A 30 -20.41 15.25 14.14
CA ALA A 30 -19.86 15.19 12.77
C ALA A 30 -19.65 13.76 12.23
N GLN A 31 -19.97 12.69 12.98
CA GLN A 31 -19.77 11.31 12.48
C GLN A 31 -20.83 10.30 12.93
N GLU A 32 -22.04 10.70 13.26
CA GLU A 32 -23.14 9.74 13.38
C GLU A 32 -23.39 9.13 11.98
N GLY A 33 -22.88 7.92 11.76
CA GLY A 33 -23.17 7.10 10.58
C GLY A 33 -22.01 6.72 9.70
N ARG A 34 -20.80 7.30 9.78
CA ARG A 34 -19.68 6.90 8.93
C ARG A 34 -18.34 6.73 9.67
N ILE A 35 -17.49 5.87 9.14
CA ILE A 35 -16.08 5.71 9.48
C ILE A 35 -15.27 6.18 8.27
N LEU A 36 -14.55 7.28 8.41
CA LEU A 36 -13.76 7.86 7.33
C LEU A 36 -12.35 7.28 7.32
N LEU A 37 -11.93 6.75 6.18
CA LEU A 37 -10.58 6.30 5.89
C LEU A 37 -9.96 7.21 4.84
N GLY A 38 -8.67 7.54 4.99
CA GLY A 38 -7.94 8.40 4.06
C GLY A 38 -6.98 7.59 3.19
N GLN A 39 -6.94 7.91 1.91
CA GLN A 39 -5.98 7.34 0.96
C GLN A 39 -5.35 8.44 0.12
N SER A 40 -4.02 8.41 -0.06
CA SER A 40 -3.32 9.11 -1.14
C SER A 40 -2.70 8.05 -2.06
N ALA A 41 -3.05 8.11 -3.34
CA ALA A 41 -2.63 7.13 -4.33
C ALA A 41 -2.60 7.75 -5.73
N PRO A 42 -1.79 7.23 -6.66
CA PRO A 42 -1.80 7.69 -8.04
C PRO A 42 -3.10 7.27 -8.73
N LEU A 43 -3.93 8.24 -9.08
CA LEU A 43 -5.13 8.04 -9.90
C LEU A 43 -4.93 8.57 -11.33
N THR A 44 -3.84 9.31 -11.54
CA THR A 44 -3.41 9.85 -12.83
C THR A 44 -1.94 9.53 -13.10
N GLY A 45 -1.49 9.71 -14.35
CA GLY A 45 -0.11 9.50 -14.76
C GLY A 45 0.27 8.04 -15.06
N PRO A 46 1.58 7.78 -15.28
CA PRO A 46 2.07 6.47 -15.76
C PRO A 46 1.88 5.31 -14.79
N VAL A 47 1.52 5.58 -13.53
CA VAL A 47 1.39 4.60 -12.44
C VAL A 47 -0.06 4.45 -11.97
N ALA A 48 -0.99 5.17 -12.59
CA ALA A 48 -2.39 5.28 -12.19
C ALA A 48 -3.08 3.92 -11.93
N GLN A 49 -2.78 2.90 -12.73
CA GLN A 49 -3.42 1.58 -12.60
C GLN A 49 -3.13 0.90 -11.26
N LEU A 50 -1.98 1.17 -10.62
CA LEU A 50 -1.71 0.66 -9.27
C LEU A 50 -2.67 1.24 -8.23
N GLY A 51 -2.88 2.56 -8.25
CA GLY A 51 -3.80 3.23 -7.34
C GLY A 51 -5.25 2.86 -7.58
N LEU A 52 -5.69 2.91 -8.84
CA LEU A 52 -7.06 2.59 -9.24
C LEU A 52 -7.44 1.15 -8.87
N GLN A 53 -6.64 0.16 -9.27
CA GLN A 53 -6.93 -1.26 -8.99
C GLN A 53 -6.91 -1.57 -7.49
N TYR A 54 -5.95 -1.00 -6.73
CA TYR A 54 -5.91 -1.19 -5.29
C TYR A 54 -7.16 -0.59 -4.61
N GLN A 55 -7.55 0.63 -5.00
CA GLN A 55 -8.76 1.29 -4.52
C GLN A 55 -10.02 0.48 -4.85
N GLU A 56 -10.14 -0.01 -6.09
CA GLU A 56 -11.29 -0.82 -6.54
C GLU A 56 -11.43 -2.09 -5.69
N GLY A 57 -10.33 -2.81 -5.45
CA GLY A 57 -10.33 -3.98 -4.59
C GLY A 57 -10.74 -3.65 -3.15
N ALA A 58 -10.23 -2.57 -2.59
CA ALA A 58 -10.59 -2.12 -1.25
C ALA A 58 -12.08 -1.72 -1.14
N LYS A 59 -12.58 -0.96 -2.11
CA LYS A 59 -13.99 -0.55 -2.16
C LYS A 59 -14.92 -1.74 -2.30
N LEU A 60 -14.55 -2.75 -3.09
CA LEU A 60 -15.34 -4.00 -3.18
C LEU A 60 -15.58 -4.62 -1.79
N CYS A 61 -14.57 -4.65 -0.92
CA CYS A 61 -14.72 -5.11 0.44
C CYS A 61 -15.59 -4.17 1.28
N PHE A 62 -15.32 -2.86 1.25
CA PHE A 62 -16.04 -1.88 2.06
C PHE A 62 -17.53 -1.82 1.68
N ASP A 63 -17.86 -1.87 0.40
CA ASP A 63 -19.24 -1.89 -0.09
C ASP A 63 -19.99 -3.13 0.40
N GLN A 64 -19.34 -4.31 0.42
CA GLN A 64 -19.92 -5.52 0.98
C GLN A 64 -20.17 -5.41 2.49
N VAL A 65 -19.23 -4.83 3.24
CA VAL A 65 -19.40 -4.59 4.67
C VAL A 65 -20.53 -3.60 4.92
N ASN A 66 -20.62 -2.54 4.15
CA ASN A 66 -21.67 -1.53 4.22
C ASN A 66 -23.06 -2.13 3.93
N ALA A 67 -23.17 -2.99 2.92
CA ALA A 67 -24.40 -3.70 2.60
C ALA A 67 -24.87 -4.64 3.73
N GLN A 68 -23.95 -5.08 4.59
CA GLN A 68 -24.22 -5.90 5.79
C GLN A 68 -24.49 -5.07 7.06
N GLY A 69 -24.62 -3.74 6.95
CA GLY A 69 -24.89 -2.83 8.07
C GLY A 69 -23.65 -2.15 8.67
N GLY A 70 -22.47 -2.27 8.00
CA GLY A 70 -21.24 -1.57 8.36
C GLY A 70 -20.55 -2.12 9.61
N ILE A 71 -19.82 -1.26 10.32
CA ILE A 71 -19.15 -1.55 11.59
C ILE A 71 -19.84 -0.75 12.70
N GLY A 72 -20.47 -1.44 13.64
CA GLY A 72 -21.24 -0.77 14.71
C GLY A 72 -22.34 0.15 14.15
N LYS A 73 -23.01 -0.26 13.07
CA LYS A 73 -24.03 0.51 12.32
C LYS A 73 -23.49 1.76 11.60
N ARG A 74 -22.18 1.91 11.48
CA ARG A 74 -21.53 2.99 10.73
C ARG A 74 -21.01 2.46 9.40
N THR A 75 -21.18 3.22 8.32
CA THR A 75 -20.65 2.88 7.00
C THR A 75 -19.18 3.24 6.87
N LEU A 76 -18.43 2.44 6.11
CA LEU A 76 -17.04 2.71 5.75
C LEU A 76 -17.00 3.60 4.50
N GLU A 77 -16.25 4.69 4.57
CA GLU A 77 -15.98 5.58 3.44
C GLU A 77 -14.48 5.69 3.22
N LEU A 78 -14.01 5.39 2.02
CA LEU A 78 -12.63 5.59 1.60
C LEU A 78 -12.54 6.87 0.78
N LYS A 79 -11.97 7.93 1.36
CA LYS A 79 -11.66 9.16 0.67
C LYS A 79 -10.27 9.06 0.06
N THR A 80 -10.19 9.07 -1.26
CA THR A 80 -8.93 8.99 -2.00
C THR A 80 -8.60 10.33 -2.65
N LEU A 81 -7.35 10.77 -2.49
CA LEU A 81 -6.78 11.94 -3.15
C LEU A 81 -5.67 11.49 -4.10
N ASP A 82 -5.68 12.05 -5.31
CA ASP A 82 -4.65 11.77 -6.32
C ASP A 82 -3.32 12.43 -5.96
N ASP A 83 -2.25 11.64 -5.91
CA ASP A 83 -0.89 12.15 -5.75
C ASP A 83 -0.03 12.05 -7.03
N GLY A 84 -0.52 11.38 -8.07
CA GLY A 84 0.24 11.18 -9.31
C GLY A 84 1.59 10.48 -9.10
N TYR A 85 1.72 9.73 -7.97
CA TYR A 85 2.98 9.11 -7.54
C TYR A 85 4.09 10.10 -7.18
N GLU A 86 3.71 11.31 -6.70
CA GLU A 86 4.64 12.36 -6.28
C GLU A 86 4.63 12.52 -4.75
N PRO A 87 5.81 12.36 -4.07
CA PRO A 87 5.90 12.38 -2.61
C PRO A 87 5.39 13.67 -1.97
N GLU A 88 5.67 14.82 -2.58
CA GLU A 88 5.26 16.14 -2.09
C GLU A 88 3.73 16.26 -2.10
N ARG A 89 3.08 15.84 -3.19
CA ARG A 89 1.60 15.81 -3.31
C ARG A 89 1.00 14.82 -2.32
N CYS A 90 1.65 13.65 -2.13
CA CYS A 90 1.23 12.68 -1.14
C CYS A 90 1.29 13.25 0.29
N ALA A 91 2.36 13.98 0.63
CA ALA A 91 2.47 14.64 1.94
C ALA A 91 1.39 15.72 2.13
N GLU A 92 1.08 16.52 1.11
CA GLU A 92 -0.02 17.50 1.15
C GLU A 92 -1.38 16.83 1.33
N ASN A 93 -1.66 15.79 0.55
CA ASN A 93 -2.87 14.98 0.66
C ASN A 93 -3.00 14.39 2.06
N THR A 94 -1.90 13.87 2.62
CA THR A 94 -1.88 13.33 3.97
C THR A 94 -2.27 14.37 5.01
N ARG A 95 -1.73 15.60 4.94
CA ARG A 95 -2.14 16.68 5.85
C ARG A 95 -3.63 17.02 5.72
N LYS A 96 -4.17 17.06 4.50
CA LYS A 96 -5.61 17.29 4.25
C LYS A 96 -6.45 16.20 4.89
N LEU A 97 -6.10 14.93 4.68
CA LEU A 97 -6.82 13.79 5.24
C LEU A 97 -6.76 13.75 6.78
N LEU A 98 -5.60 14.06 7.36
CA LEU A 98 -5.45 14.16 8.81
C LEU A 98 -6.32 15.30 9.42
N ALA A 99 -6.48 16.41 8.71
CA ALA A 99 -7.35 17.52 9.13
C ALA A 99 -8.85 17.16 9.09
N GLU A 100 -9.25 16.12 8.34
CA GLU A 100 -10.61 15.61 8.27
C GLU A 100 -10.91 14.52 9.32
N ASP A 101 -10.00 14.30 10.26
CA ASP A 101 -10.14 13.35 11.36
C ASP A 101 -10.40 11.90 10.92
N VAL A 102 -9.66 11.45 9.89
CA VAL A 102 -9.72 10.06 9.44
C VAL A 102 -9.35 9.08 10.56
N LEU A 103 -10.04 7.94 10.63
CA LEU A 103 -9.75 6.88 11.58
C LEU A 103 -8.39 6.23 11.28
N ALA A 104 -8.09 6.00 10.01
CA ALA A 104 -6.83 5.44 9.53
C ALA A 104 -6.47 5.99 8.15
N LEU A 105 -5.19 6.03 7.84
CA LEU A 105 -4.66 6.16 6.49
C LEU A 105 -4.46 4.76 5.92
N PHE A 106 -5.02 4.50 4.74
CA PHE A 106 -5.14 3.14 4.20
C PHE A 106 -4.65 3.08 2.75
N GLY A 107 -3.85 2.05 2.43
CA GLY A 107 -3.58 1.69 1.05
C GLY A 107 -2.82 2.75 0.25
N TYR A 108 -1.88 3.45 0.86
CA TYR A 108 -0.97 4.34 0.17
C TYR A 108 -0.11 3.57 -0.82
N VAL A 109 0.22 4.16 -1.96
CA VAL A 109 0.88 3.45 -3.06
C VAL A 109 2.31 3.95 -3.26
N GLY A 110 3.28 3.03 -3.09
CA GLY A 110 4.68 3.28 -3.36
C GLY A 110 5.53 3.65 -2.14
N THR A 111 6.83 3.39 -2.27
CA THR A 111 7.81 3.66 -1.21
C THR A 111 8.04 5.15 -0.99
N PRO A 112 8.35 5.97 -2.05
CA PRO A 112 8.65 7.39 -1.85
C PRO A 112 7.46 8.15 -1.23
N THR A 113 6.26 7.90 -1.72
CA THR A 113 5.01 8.48 -1.24
C THR A 113 4.69 8.07 0.19
N SER A 114 4.85 6.77 0.52
CA SER A 114 4.62 6.27 1.87
C SER A 114 5.65 6.80 2.87
N LEU A 115 6.92 6.99 2.47
CA LEU A 115 7.95 7.61 3.31
C LEU A 115 7.66 9.09 3.61
N ALA A 116 7.04 9.81 2.67
CA ALA A 116 6.61 11.19 2.89
C ALA A 116 5.40 11.29 3.82
N ALA A 117 4.53 10.27 3.84
CA ALA A 117 3.29 10.24 4.62
C ALA A 117 3.45 9.68 6.03
N LEU A 118 4.24 8.61 6.21
CA LEU A 118 4.34 7.87 7.47
C LEU A 118 4.76 8.72 8.68
N PRO A 119 5.73 9.66 8.59
CA PRO A 119 6.07 10.54 9.70
C PRO A 119 4.89 11.42 10.15
N LEU A 120 4.09 11.91 9.20
CA LEU A 120 2.89 12.71 9.48
C LEU A 120 1.81 11.88 10.18
N ALA A 121 1.57 10.66 9.71
CA ALA A 121 0.65 9.71 10.33
C ALA A 121 1.09 9.37 11.76
N THR A 122 2.38 9.08 11.96
CA THR A 122 2.96 8.73 13.26
C THR A 122 2.84 9.89 14.26
N GLN A 123 3.17 11.12 13.85
CA GLN A 123 3.04 12.31 14.68
C GLN A 123 1.57 12.55 15.09
N ALA A 124 0.64 12.31 14.18
CA ALA A 124 -0.80 12.45 14.43
C ALA A 124 -1.41 11.23 15.16
N ARG A 125 -0.62 10.19 15.44
CA ARG A 125 -1.09 8.89 16.01
C ARG A 125 -2.23 8.28 15.21
N VAL A 126 -2.16 8.35 13.87
CA VAL A 126 -3.14 7.76 12.96
C VAL A 126 -2.57 6.48 12.40
N PRO A 127 -3.28 5.33 12.51
CA PRO A 127 -2.84 4.07 11.89
C PRO A 127 -2.62 4.22 10.39
N PHE A 128 -1.47 3.76 9.91
CA PHE A 128 -1.05 3.71 8.52
C PHE A 128 -1.08 2.27 8.04
N VAL A 129 -2.14 1.89 7.36
CA VAL A 129 -2.49 0.48 7.14
C VAL A 129 -2.29 0.07 5.70
N ALA A 130 -1.57 -1.01 5.52
CA ALA A 130 -1.38 -1.73 4.27
C ALA A 130 -0.91 -0.85 3.09
N PRO A 131 0.19 -0.10 3.25
CA PRO A 131 0.77 0.58 2.10
C PRO A 131 1.23 -0.46 1.06
N LEU A 132 0.99 -0.16 -0.22
CA LEU A 132 1.42 -0.99 -1.34
C LEU A 132 2.93 -0.77 -1.57
N THR A 133 3.74 -1.34 -0.71
CA THR A 133 5.21 -1.34 -0.79
C THR A 133 5.82 -2.40 0.11
N GLY A 134 6.93 -3.01 -0.36
CA GLY A 134 7.71 -4.00 0.38
C GLY A 134 8.95 -3.42 1.08
N ALA A 135 9.16 -2.10 1.08
CA ALA A 135 10.38 -1.49 1.60
C ALA A 135 10.56 -1.69 3.11
N LEU A 136 11.76 -2.12 3.53
CA LEU A 136 12.11 -2.29 4.95
C LEU A 136 12.13 -0.95 5.70
N SER A 137 12.49 0.15 5.04
CA SER A 137 12.53 1.50 5.64
C SER A 137 11.20 2.01 6.21
N LEU A 138 10.07 1.37 5.86
CA LEU A 138 8.76 1.63 6.45
C LEU A 138 8.43 0.68 7.61
N ARG A 139 9.24 -0.34 7.84
CA ARG A 139 9.04 -1.43 8.81
C ARG A 139 10.05 -1.39 9.94
N GLU A 140 11.24 -0.86 9.66
CA GLU A 140 12.38 -0.78 10.57
C GLU A 140 12.91 0.66 10.61
N PRO A 141 13.04 1.25 11.83
CA PRO A 141 12.66 0.65 13.13
C PRO A 141 11.14 0.44 13.24
N PHE A 142 10.72 -0.48 14.12
CA PHE A 142 9.31 -0.76 14.37
C PHE A 142 8.51 0.51 14.66
N ASN A 143 7.38 0.67 13.98
CA ASN A 143 6.45 1.76 14.17
C ASN A 143 5.08 1.22 14.56
N ARG A 144 4.62 1.55 15.78
CA ARG A 144 3.34 1.07 16.32
C ARG A 144 2.12 1.40 15.44
N TYR A 145 2.21 2.46 14.65
CA TYR A 145 1.09 2.90 13.82
C TYR A 145 1.13 2.35 12.39
N ALA A 146 2.21 1.66 11.98
CA ALA A 146 2.36 1.12 10.64
C ALA A 146 2.04 -0.38 10.60
N PHE A 147 1.09 -0.79 9.74
CA PHE A 147 0.69 -2.19 9.54
C PHE A 147 0.90 -2.58 8.09
N HIS A 148 1.63 -3.66 7.84
CA HIS A 148 2.02 -4.12 6.51
C HIS A 148 1.35 -5.46 6.19
N LEU A 149 0.66 -5.53 5.04
CA LEU A 149 0.02 -6.76 4.60
C LEU A 149 1.01 -7.72 3.94
N ARG A 150 1.82 -7.21 3.03
CA ARG A 150 2.66 -7.95 2.10
C ARG A 150 4.05 -8.30 2.64
N ALA A 151 4.71 -9.28 2.02
CA ALA A 151 6.13 -9.58 2.21
C ALA A 151 7.03 -8.37 1.87
N SER A 152 8.27 -8.39 2.30
CA SER A 152 9.24 -7.36 1.99
C SER A 152 9.85 -7.53 0.59
N TYR A 153 10.47 -6.47 0.07
CA TYR A 153 11.28 -6.60 -1.14
C TYR A 153 12.48 -7.53 -0.94
N ASP A 154 13.01 -7.63 0.27
CA ASP A 154 14.06 -8.61 0.60
C ASP A 154 13.55 -10.05 0.42
N ASP A 155 12.31 -10.36 0.87
CA ASP A 155 11.71 -11.67 0.68
C ASP A 155 11.50 -11.98 -0.81
N GLU A 156 11.01 -11.02 -1.59
CA GLU A 156 10.79 -11.17 -3.03
C GLU A 156 12.10 -11.36 -3.81
N THR A 157 13.11 -10.53 -3.52
CA THR A 157 14.39 -10.55 -4.23
C THR A 157 15.23 -11.76 -3.86
N GLU A 158 15.13 -12.24 -2.62
CA GLU A 158 15.73 -13.51 -2.20
C GLU A 158 15.15 -14.68 -3.02
N LEU A 159 13.82 -14.73 -3.20
CA LEU A 159 13.19 -15.75 -4.04
C LEU A 159 13.65 -15.64 -5.50
N ILE A 160 13.68 -14.43 -6.06
CA ILE A 160 14.11 -14.20 -7.46
C ILE A 160 15.55 -14.65 -7.66
N VAL A 161 16.49 -14.19 -6.82
CA VAL A 161 17.92 -14.54 -6.96
C VAL A 161 18.15 -16.03 -6.70
N LYS A 162 17.45 -16.64 -5.73
CA LYS A 162 17.46 -18.08 -5.54
C LYS A 162 17.04 -18.83 -6.80
N GLN A 163 15.93 -18.45 -7.40
CA GLN A 163 15.44 -19.08 -8.63
C GLN A 163 16.45 -18.94 -9.78
N LEU A 164 17.01 -17.76 -9.99
CA LEU A 164 18.00 -17.51 -11.02
C LEU A 164 19.24 -18.40 -10.84
N THR A 165 19.75 -18.49 -9.61
CA THR A 165 20.93 -19.33 -9.32
C THR A 165 20.64 -20.83 -9.46
N VAL A 166 19.44 -21.31 -9.14
CA VAL A 166 19.02 -22.70 -9.38
C VAL A 166 18.96 -23.01 -10.87
N LEU A 167 18.60 -22.03 -11.69
CA LEU A 167 18.61 -22.16 -13.16
C LEU A 167 20.01 -22.02 -13.77
N GLY A 168 21.06 -21.78 -12.97
CA GLY A 168 22.43 -21.56 -13.44
C GLY A 168 22.67 -20.15 -14.03
N LEU A 169 21.74 -19.22 -13.84
CA LEU A 169 21.83 -17.84 -14.34
C LEU A 169 22.50 -16.96 -13.27
N HIS A 170 23.80 -16.74 -13.43
CA HIS A 170 24.61 -16.04 -12.42
C HIS A 170 24.97 -14.60 -12.81
N ARG A 171 24.92 -14.26 -14.11
CA ARG A 171 25.16 -12.91 -14.62
C ARG A 171 23.86 -12.10 -14.59
N ILE A 172 23.53 -11.52 -13.45
CA ILE A 172 22.28 -10.83 -13.18
C ILE A 172 22.48 -9.32 -13.30
N GLY A 173 21.73 -8.67 -14.20
CA GLY A 173 21.62 -7.21 -14.27
C GLY A 173 20.49 -6.68 -13.39
N VAL A 174 20.57 -5.43 -12.94
CA VAL A 174 19.52 -4.78 -12.13
C VAL A 174 19.11 -3.46 -12.77
N PHE A 175 17.86 -3.39 -13.23
CA PHE A 175 17.21 -2.17 -13.71
C PHE A 175 16.27 -1.64 -12.62
N TYR A 176 16.44 -0.41 -12.18
CA TYR A 176 15.67 0.09 -11.04
C TYR A 176 15.31 1.58 -11.14
N GLN A 177 14.20 1.96 -10.51
CA GLN A 177 13.76 3.35 -10.40
C GLN A 177 14.74 4.13 -9.50
N ASN A 178 15.16 5.32 -9.92
CA ASN A 178 16.17 6.13 -9.23
C ASN A 178 15.56 6.90 -8.04
N ASP A 179 15.00 6.15 -7.08
CA ASP A 179 14.47 6.70 -5.84
C ASP A 179 14.45 5.65 -4.71
N ALA A 180 13.77 5.95 -3.60
CA ALA A 180 13.70 5.05 -2.44
C ALA A 180 13.10 3.67 -2.78
N TYR A 181 12.19 3.57 -3.76
CA TYR A 181 11.63 2.30 -4.18
C TYR A 181 12.67 1.43 -4.88
N GLY A 182 13.30 1.97 -5.92
CA GLY A 182 14.29 1.22 -6.68
C GLY A 182 15.51 0.85 -5.83
N LYS A 183 15.94 1.77 -4.93
CA LYS A 183 17.06 1.50 -4.01
C LYS A 183 16.72 0.37 -3.03
N ALA A 184 15.52 0.35 -2.46
CA ALA A 184 15.11 -0.75 -1.58
C ALA A 184 15.13 -2.12 -2.28
N GLY A 185 14.68 -2.20 -3.54
CA GLY A 185 14.77 -3.43 -4.30
C GLY A 185 16.20 -3.80 -4.70
N LEU A 186 17.02 -2.81 -5.08
CA LEU A 186 18.45 -3.02 -5.38
C LEU A 186 19.19 -3.58 -4.15
N GLU A 187 18.96 -3.01 -2.96
CA GLU A 187 19.57 -3.47 -1.71
C GLU A 187 19.21 -4.93 -1.42
N GLY A 188 17.94 -5.32 -1.57
CA GLY A 188 17.49 -6.70 -1.43
C GLY A 188 18.15 -7.64 -2.44
N ILE A 189 18.25 -7.25 -3.71
CA ILE A 189 18.93 -8.03 -4.76
C ILE A 189 20.42 -8.20 -4.43
N VAL A 190 21.12 -7.12 -4.10
CA VAL A 190 22.55 -7.14 -3.76
C VAL A 190 22.80 -8.03 -2.54
N LYS A 191 21.98 -7.93 -1.52
CA LYS A 191 22.03 -8.79 -0.31
C LYS A 191 21.84 -10.27 -0.66
N ALA A 192 20.85 -10.61 -1.47
CA ALA A 192 20.58 -11.98 -1.89
C ALA A 192 21.69 -12.55 -2.78
N MET A 193 22.29 -11.73 -3.65
CA MET A 193 23.43 -12.09 -4.51
C MET A 193 24.71 -12.29 -3.66
N ALA A 194 24.99 -11.39 -2.72
CA ALA A 194 26.16 -11.47 -1.85
C ALA A 194 26.16 -12.75 -1.01
N ALA A 195 24.99 -13.19 -0.51
CA ALA A 195 24.84 -14.48 0.19
C ALA A 195 25.25 -15.69 -0.68
N ARG A 196 25.30 -15.52 -2.01
CA ARG A 196 25.70 -16.53 -3.01
C ARG A 196 27.06 -16.20 -3.67
N LYS A 197 27.80 -15.23 -3.12
CA LYS A 197 29.09 -14.74 -3.61
C LYS A 197 29.00 -14.19 -5.04
N LEU A 198 27.85 -13.62 -5.40
CA LEU A 198 27.58 -12.98 -6.69
C LEU A 198 27.52 -11.46 -6.51
N GLN A 199 27.70 -10.75 -7.63
CA GLN A 199 27.53 -9.31 -7.73
C GLN A 199 26.78 -8.98 -9.02
N PRO A 200 26.04 -7.84 -9.08
CA PRO A 200 25.35 -7.42 -10.31
C PRO A 200 26.31 -7.30 -11.50
N ALA A 201 25.96 -7.94 -12.61
CA ALA A 201 26.71 -7.85 -13.87
C ALA A 201 26.56 -6.47 -14.56
N GLY A 202 25.59 -5.68 -14.14
CA GLY A 202 25.34 -4.31 -14.60
C GLY A 202 24.17 -3.72 -13.84
N GLN A 203 24.18 -2.40 -13.71
CA GLN A 203 23.10 -1.64 -13.06
C GLN A 203 22.71 -0.46 -13.94
N ALA A 204 21.42 -0.20 -14.08
CA ALA A 204 20.90 0.98 -14.77
C ALA A 204 19.63 1.50 -14.10
N THR A 205 19.42 2.79 -14.18
CA THR A 205 18.30 3.47 -13.54
C THR A 205 17.31 4.04 -14.54
N ILE A 206 16.13 4.34 -14.04
CA ILE A 206 15.11 5.15 -14.69
C ILE A 206 14.53 6.14 -13.69
N GLU A 207 14.24 7.35 -14.11
CA GLU A 207 13.60 8.33 -13.24
C GLU A 207 12.12 7.97 -12.99
N ARG A 208 11.62 8.34 -11.81
CA ARG A 208 10.21 8.14 -11.47
C ARG A 208 9.30 8.81 -12.50
N ASN A 209 8.19 8.15 -12.83
CA ASN A 209 7.23 8.59 -13.85
C ASN A 209 7.77 8.72 -15.27
N SER A 210 9.01 8.26 -15.54
CA SER A 210 9.62 8.25 -16.86
C SER A 210 9.45 6.91 -17.56
N VAL A 211 9.52 6.94 -18.88
CA VAL A 211 9.65 5.76 -19.78
C VAL A 211 10.86 5.86 -20.70
N ASP A 212 11.76 6.81 -20.45
CA ASP A 212 13.03 6.93 -21.20
C ASP A 212 14.04 5.89 -20.69
N VAL A 213 14.22 4.86 -21.48
CA VAL A 213 15.06 3.69 -21.16
C VAL A 213 16.32 3.60 -22.00
N ALA A 214 16.62 4.62 -22.83
CA ALA A 214 17.72 4.55 -23.78
C ALA A 214 19.08 4.29 -23.11
N ALA A 215 19.38 4.99 -22.02
CA ALA A 215 20.60 4.82 -21.24
C ALA A 215 20.70 3.41 -20.63
N ALA A 216 19.59 2.89 -20.10
CA ALA A 216 19.54 1.55 -19.52
C ALA A 216 19.77 0.46 -20.58
N VAL A 217 19.15 0.58 -21.75
CA VAL A 217 19.37 -0.35 -22.87
C VAL A 217 20.83 -0.35 -23.29
N LYS A 218 21.47 0.82 -23.43
CA LYS A 218 22.92 0.93 -23.77
C LYS A 218 23.78 0.21 -22.72
N THR A 219 23.50 0.40 -21.43
CA THR A 219 24.24 -0.25 -20.35
C THR A 219 24.15 -1.77 -20.44
N PHE A 220 22.94 -2.32 -20.62
CA PHE A 220 22.76 -3.77 -20.68
C PHE A 220 23.18 -4.38 -22.01
N SER A 221 23.18 -3.65 -23.11
CA SER A 221 23.78 -4.10 -24.36
C SER A 221 25.30 -4.26 -24.25
N ALA A 222 25.97 -3.48 -23.39
CA ALA A 222 27.40 -3.63 -23.12
C ALA A 222 27.70 -4.73 -22.10
N ALA A 223 26.91 -4.82 -21.01
CA ALA A 223 27.09 -5.79 -19.93
C ALA A 223 26.63 -7.19 -20.32
N TRP A 224 25.62 -7.30 -21.17
CA TRP A 224 24.96 -8.51 -21.66
C TRP A 224 24.69 -9.57 -20.58
N PRO A 225 23.90 -9.24 -19.54
CA PRO A 225 23.59 -10.21 -18.47
C PRO A 225 22.71 -11.35 -18.99
N GLU A 226 22.68 -12.49 -18.28
CA GLU A 226 21.82 -13.64 -18.61
C GLU A 226 20.36 -13.36 -18.23
N SER A 227 20.17 -12.54 -17.19
CA SER A 227 18.86 -12.10 -16.72
C SER A 227 18.91 -10.68 -16.20
N ILE A 228 17.77 -9.98 -16.24
CA ILE A 228 17.64 -8.63 -15.67
C ILE A 228 16.49 -8.65 -14.67
N VAL A 229 16.80 -8.28 -13.41
CA VAL A 229 15.79 -8.06 -12.37
C VAL A 229 15.39 -6.59 -12.41
N GLN A 230 14.10 -6.33 -12.50
CA GLN A 230 13.54 -4.99 -12.63
C GLN A 230 12.80 -4.58 -11.35
N VAL A 231 13.14 -3.43 -10.83
CA VAL A 231 12.50 -2.76 -9.71
C VAL A 231 11.93 -1.43 -10.23
N GLY A 232 10.85 -1.53 -10.97
CA GLY A 232 10.20 -0.42 -11.65
C GLY A 232 8.69 -0.62 -11.74
N THR A 233 8.00 0.39 -12.27
CA THR A 233 6.56 0.33 -12.53
C THR A 233 6.28 -0.30 -13.89
N TYR A 234 5.04 -0.76 -14.12
CA TYR A 234 4.67 -1.44 -15.37
C TYR A 234 5.02 -0.65 -16.64
N ALA A 235 4.83 0.67 -16.64
CA ALA A 235 5.12 1.50 -17.80
C ALA A 235 6.63 1.53 -18.13
N ALA A 236 7.47 1.75 -17.11
CA ALA A 236 8.92 1.78 -17.23
C ALA A 236 9.48 0.40 -17.63
N CYS A 237 9.03 -0.66 -16.94
CA CYS A 237 9.46 -2.03 -17.21
C CYS A 237 9.06 -2.51 -18.60
N ALA A 238 7.84 -2.20 -19.04
CA ALA A 238 7.38 -2.54 -20.39
C ALA A 238 8.18 -1.81 -21.48
N ALA A 239 8.44 -0.51 -21.29
CA ALA A 239 9.28 0.27 -22.19
C ALA A 239 10.68 -0.33 -22.31
N PHE A 240 11.28 -0.70 -21.16
CA PHE A 240 12.61 -1.29 -21.12
C PHE A 240 12.65 -2.69 -21.78
N ILE A 241 11.72 -3.60 -21.46
CA ILE A 241 11.65 -4.94 -22.05
C ILE A 241 11.56 -4.85 -23.58
N ARG A 242 10.65 -4.01 -24.10
CA ARG A 242 10.50 -3.81 -25.55
C ARG A 242 11.76 -3.26 -26.20
N ALA A 243 12.37 -2.26 -25.60
CA ALA A 243 13.58 -1.64 -26.13
C ALA A 243 14.79 -2.60 -26.09
N ALA A 244 14.96 -3.34 -25.00
CA ALA A 244 16.01 -4.35 -24.86
C ALA A 244 15.85 -5.49 -25.87
N ARG A 245 14.63 -6.02 -26.07
CA ARG A 245 14.35 -7.04 -27.07
C ARG A 245 14.62 -6.56 -28.51
N ARG A 246 14.22 -5.32 -28.84
CA ARG A 246 14.57 -4.71 -30.14
C ARG A 246 16.07 -4.55 -30.34
N ALA A 247 16.83 -4.34 -29.25
CA ALA A 247 18.30 -4.30 -29.28
C ALA A 247 18.95 -5.71 -29.31
N GLY A 248 18.17 -6.79 -29.45
CA GLY A 248 18.63 -8.17 -29.55
C GLY A 248 18.82 -8.90 -28.23
N TYR A 249 18.42 -8.32 -27.09
CA TYR A 249 18.55 -8.98 -25.79
C TYR A 249 17.60 -10.18 -25.70
N GLY A 250 18.16 -11.39 -25.59
CA GLY A 250 17.44 -12.67 -25.50
C GLY A 250 17.35 -13.26 -24.09
N GLY A 251 17.87 -12.57 -23.07
CA GLY A 251 17.81 -13.02 -21.68
C GLY A 251 16.42 -12.89 -21.05
N THR A 252 16.29 -13.36 -19.83
CA THR A 252 15.02 -13.33 -19.08
C THR A 252 14.85 -12.07 -18.27
N PHE A 253 13.58 -11.68 -18.03
CA PHE A 253 13.23 -10.53 -17.19
C PHE A 253 12.47 -11.01 -15.97
N PHE A 254 12.91 -10.56 -14.80
CA PHE A 254 12.24 -10.75 -13.52
C PHE A 254 11.79 -9.41 -12.97
N ASN A 255 10.67 -9.37 -12.27
CA ASN A 255 10.13 -8.16 -11.67
C ASN A 255 9.70 -8.43 -10.23
N VAL A 256 9.79 -7.43 -9.35
CA VAL A 256 9.13 -7.46 -8.06
C VAL A 256 7.64 -7.14 -8.22
N SER A 257 6.82 -7.56 -7.27
CA SER A 257 5.34 -7.50 -7.33
C SER A 257 4.77 -6.10 -7.56
N PHE A 258 5.45 -5.05 -7.07
CA PHE A 258 5.02 -3.66 -7.24
C PHE A 258 4.95 -3.22 -8.70
N VAL A 259 5.53 -3.96 -9.63
CA VAL A 259 5.43 -3.66 -11.07
C VAL A 259 3.99 -3.53 -11.56
N GLY A 260 3.02 -4.18 -10.90
CA GLY A 260 1.63 -4.22 -11.36
C GLY A 260 1.42 -5.28 -12.45
N THR A 261 1.45 -6.54 -12.03
CA THR A 261 1.55 -7.73 -12.90
C THR A 261 0.53 -7.77 -14.04
N GLN A 262 -0.75 -7.56 -13.75
CA GLN A 262 -1.80 -7.61 -14.78
C GLN A 262 -1.63 -6.48 -15.80
N THR A 263 -1.36 -5.27 -15.33
CA THR A 263 -1.15 -4.11 -16.20
C THR A 263 0.13 -4.26 -17.04
N LEU A 264 1.19 -4.85 -16.47
CA LEU A 264 2.41 -5.18 -17.23
C LEU A 264 2.11 -6.20 -18.34
N ALA A 265 1.37 -7.27 -18.02
CA ALA A 265 0.99 -8.29 -18.99
C ALA A 265 0.17 -7.71 -20.16
N GLU A 266 -0.82 -6.89 -19.86
CA GLU A 266 -1.66 -6.21 -20.86
C GLU A 266 -0.86 -5.19 -21.68
N THR A 267 0.03 -4.43 -21.02
CA THR A 267 0.87 -3.46 -21.71
C THR A 267 1.84 -4.13 -22.67
N LEU A 268 2.44 -5.25 -22.27
CA LEU A 268 3.41 -5.98 -23.12
C LEU A 268 2.75 -6.77 -24.24
N GLY A 269 1.57 -7.39 -23.98
CA GLY A 269 0.98 -8.32 -24.93
C GLY A 269 1.95 -9.45 -25.30
N PRO A 270 2.22 -9.69 -26.62
CA PRO A 270 3.15 -10.75 -27.06
C PRO A 270 4.57 -10.59 -26.51
N ASP A 271 5.03 -9.34 -26.28
CA ASP A 271 6.33 -9.07 -25.68
C ASP A 271 6.43 -9.51 -24.21
N GLY A 272 5.31 -9.84 -23.57
CA GLY A 272 5.26 -10.32 -22.19
C GLY A 272 5.64 -11.80 -22.02
N ALA A 273 5.70 -12.59 -23.10
CA ALA A 273 5.97 -14.01 -23.01
C ALA A 273 7.29 -14.32 -22.27
N GLY A 274 7.19 -15.15 -21.19
CA GLY A 274 8.35 -15.55 -20.40
C GLY A 274 8.87 -14.51 -19.40
N VAL A 275 8.23 -13.35 -19.25
CA VAL A 275 8.55 -12.38 -18.18
C VAL A 275 8.03 -12.93 -16.86
N ILE A 276 8.87 -12.91 -15.83
CA ILE A 276 8.56 -13.45 -14.50
C ILE A 276 8.34 -12.32 -13.52
N VAL A 277 7.36 -12.50 -12.61
CA VAL A 277 7.02 -11.53 -11.59
C VAL A 277 6.90 -12.23 -10.24
N ALA A 278 7.60 -11.72 -9.22
CA ALA A 278 7.36 -12.15 -7.84
C ALA A 278 5.98 -11.67 -7.38
N GLN A 279 5.30 -12.50 -6.60
CA GLN A 279 4.00 -12.21 -6.05
C GLN A 279 4.03 -12.35 -4.54
N VAL A 280 3.29 -11.50 -3.86
CA VAL A 280 3.18 -11.49 -2.38
C VAL A 280 1.84 -12.02 -1.90
N LEU A 281 1.03 -12.51 -2.81
CA LEU A 281 -0.27 -13.15 -2.61
C LEU A 281 -0.42 -14.32 -3.58
N PRO A 282 -1.24 -15.33 -3.24
CA PRO A 282 -1.57 -16.41 -4.17
C PRO A 282 -2.32 -15.89 -5.39
N SER A 283 -2.34 -16.69 -6.46
CA SER A 283 -2.96 -16.30 -7.72
C SER A 283 -4.42 -15.84 -7.55
N PRO A 284 -4.78 -14.61 -7.98
CA PRO A 284 -6.16 -14.10 -7.94
C PRO A 284 -7.08 -14.71 -9.00
N TYR A 285 -6.53 -15.52 -9.90
CA TYR A 285 -7.27 -16.08 -11.05
C TYR A 285 -7.78 -17.50 -10.82
N LYS A 286 -7.30 -18.18 -9.78
CA LYS A 286 -7.63 -19.57 -9.48
C LYS A 286 -8.26 -19.69 -8.10
N SER A 287 -9.37 -20.40 -8.00
CA SER A 287 -10.07 -20.68 -6.73
C SER A 287 -9.41 -21.77 -5.86
N THR A 288 -8.14 -22.12 -6.12
CA THR A 288 -7.41 -23.13 -5.35
C THR A 288 -7.10 -22.69 -3.93
N HIS A 289 -6.76 -21.42 -3.74
CA HIS A 289 -6.55 -20.83 -2.42
C HIS A 289 -7.83 -20.25 -1.84
N ALA A 290 -8.00 -20.36 -0.52
CA ALA A 290 -9.18 -19.84 0.17
C ALA A 290 -9.35 -18.32 -0.04
N ALA A 291 -8.25 -17.55 0.06
CA ALA A 291 -8.27 -16.12 -0.17
C ALA A 291 -8.69 -15.76 -1.59
N SER A 292 -8.19 -16.49 -2.59
CA SER A 292 -8.54 -16.27 -4.00
C SER A 292 -10.02 -16.60 -4.26
N ARG A 293 -10.55 -17.67 -3.66
CA ARG A 293 -11.99 -18.01 -3.76
C ARG A 293 -12.84 -16.88 -3.18
N GLU A 294 -12.51 -16.42 -1.97
CA GLU A 294 -13.28 -15.35 -1.32
C GLU A 294 -13.29 -14.08 -2.18
N PHE A 295 -12.14 -13.70 -2.75
CA PHE A 295 -12.04 -12.55 -3.64
C PHE A 295 -12.87 -12.72 -4.91
N LEU A 296 -12.75 -13.87 -5.61
CA LEU A 296 -13.51 -14.13 -6.83
C LEU A 296 -15.02 -14.18 -6.57
N ASP A 297 -15.45 -14.76 -5.44
CA ASP A 297 -16.85 -14.72 -5.01
C ASP A 297 -17.31 -13.28 -4.72
N ALA A 298 -16.44 -12.45 -4.12
CA ALA A 298 -16.71 -11.06 -3.88
C ALA A 298 -16.87 -10.28 -5.19
N VAL A 299 -15.98 -10.48 -6.15
CA VAL A 299 -16.07 -9.87 -7.50
C VAL A 299 -17.38 -10.22 -8.16
N LYS A 300 -17.74 -11.52 -8.19
CA LYS A 300 -19.00 -11.98 -8.78
C LYS A 300 -20.24 -11.37 -8.11
N LYS A 301 -20.25 -11.32 -6.77
CA LYS A 301 -21.33 -10.69 -6.01
C LYS A 301 -21.41 -9.18 -6.24
N GLY A 302 -20.28 -8.52 -6.51
CA GLY A 302 -20.20 -7.11 -6.88
C GLY A 302 -20.60 -6.82 -8.32
N GLY A 303 -21.03 -7.82 -9.10
CA GLY A 303 -21.46 -7.67 -10.49
C GLY A 303 -20.30 -7.54 -11.47
N ASP A 304 -19.18 -8.21 -11.20
CA ASP A 304 -17.97 -8.26 -12.04
C ASP A 304 -17.39 -6.89 -12.43
N LYS A 305 -17.62 -5.88 -11.59
CA LYS A 305 -17.13 -4.51 -11.81
C LYS A 305 -15.63 -4.36 -11.59
N VAL A 306 -15.06 -5.22 -10.75
CA VAL A 306 -13.62 -5.25 -10.46
C VAL A 306 -12.98 -6.36 -11.28
N LYS A 307 -11.98 -6.00 -12.09
CA LYS A 307 -11.21 -6.98 -12.85
C LYS A 307 -10.26 -7.73 -11.91
N PRO A 308 -10.31 -9.08 -11.86
CA PRO A 308 -9.34 -9.83 -11.06
C PRO A 308 -7.90 -9.55 -11.48
N GLY A 309 -7.05 -9.26 -10.49
CA GLY A 309 -5.63 -9.00 -10.65
C GLY A 309 -4.97 -8.90 -9.28
N TYR A 310 -3.65 -9.08 -9.21
CA TYR A 310 -2.92 -9.08 -7.94
C TYR A 310 -3.10 -7.77 -7.15
N THR A 311 -3.07 -6.62 -7.83
CA THR A 311 -3.22 -5.31 -7.17
C THR A 311 -4.62 -5.11 -6.58
N ALA A 312 -5.68 -5.45 -7.32
CA ALA A 312 -7.05 -5.39 -6.81
C ALA A 312 -7.28 -6.39 -5.67
N PHE A 313 -6.72 -7.59 -5.82
CA PHE A 313 -6.79 -8.62 -4.78
C PHE A 313 -6.10 -8.19 -3.49
N GLU A 314 -4.94 -7.53 -3.60
CA GLU A 314 -4.24 -6.99 -2.42
C GLU A 314 -5.05 -5.89 -1.73
N GLY A 315 -5.63 -4.97 -2.49
CA GLY A 315 -6.53 -3.95 -1.95
C GLY A 315 -7.74 -4.55 -1.21
N TYR A 316 -8.34 -5.60 -1.77
CA TYR A 316 -9.43 -6.34 -1.13
C TYR A 316 -9.00 -6.98 0.18
N LEU A 317 -7.89 -7.75 0.18
CA LEU A 317 -7.39 -8.42 1.39
C LEU A 317 -6.94 -7.43 2.47
N ALA A 318 -6.30 -6.32 2.07
CA ALA A 318 -5.94 -5.25 2.98
C ALA A 318 -7.17 -4.64 3.69
N ALA A 319 -8.23 -4.41 2.93
CA ALA A 319 -9.51 -3.94 3.47
C ALA A 319 -10.14 -4.98 4.41
N ARG A 320 -10.09 -6.28 4.08
CA ARG A 320 -10.58 -7.37 4.96
C ARG A 320 -9.83 -7.41 6.29
N VAL A 321 -8.50 -7.26 6.26
CA VAL A 321 -7.65 -7.23 7.46
C VAL A 321 -7.96 -5.99 8.32
N LEU A 322 -8.12 -4.82 7.70
CA LEU A 322 -8.51 -3.60 8.41
C LEU A 322 -9.91 -3.74 9.05
N VAL A 323 -10.89 -4.29 8.33
CA VAL A 323 -12.24 -4.56 8.84
C VAL A 323 -12.21 -5.53 10.02
N GLU A 324 -11.38 -6.56 9.96
CA GLU A 324 -11.20 -7.50 11.07
C GLU A 324 -10.61 -6.79 12.31
N GLY A 325 -9.61 -5.94 12.12
CA GLY A 325 -9.06 -5.10 13.19
C GLY A 325 -10.12 -4.18 13.82
N MET A 326 -10.97 -3.54 13.00
CA MET A 326 -12.08 -2.72 13.51
C MET A 326 -13.08 -3.53 14.31
N ARG A 327 -13.41 -4.75 13.88
CA ARG A 327 -14.36 -5.64 14.60
C ARG A 327 -13.80 -6.12 15.94
N ARG A 328 -12.49 -6.23 16.06
CA ARG A 328 -11.78 -6.64 17.29
C ARG A 328 -11.46 -5.47 18.20
N ALA A 329 -11.60 -4.23 17.75
CA ALA A 329 -11.42 -3.06 18.58
C ALA A 329 -12.36 -3.10 19.79
N ARG A 330 -11.82 -2.81 20.98
CA ARG A 330 -12.60 -2.85 22.24
C ARG A 330 -13.12 -1.46 22.59
N GLY A 331 -14.34 -1.39 23.05
CA GLY A 331 -14.97 -0.11 23.42
C GLY A 331 -15.35 0.73 22.21
N THR A 332 -15.15 2.04 22.32
CA THR A 332 -15.38 2.97 21.21
C THR A 332 -14.31 2.77 20.15
N LEU A 333 -14.74 2.65 18.88
CA LEU A 333 -13.81 2.56 17.77
C LEU A 333 -13.17 3.93 17.52
N ASP A 334 -11.93 4.07 17.95
CA ASP A 334 -11.02 5.18 17.72
C ASP A 334 -9.64 4.67 17.23
N ARG A 335 -8.66 5.56 17.07
CA ARG A 335 -7.33 5.21 16.53
C ARG A 335 -6.56 4.25 17.41
N ASP A 336 -6.58 4.43 18.74
CA ASP A 336 -5.86 3.57 19.67
C ASP A 336 -6.52 2.19 19.79
N SER A 337 -7.85 2.14 19.88
CA SER A 337 -8.61 0.88 19.90
C SER A 337 -8.47 0.11 18.58
N LEU A 338 -8.35 0.81 17.45
CA LEU A 338 -8.04 0.17 16.15
C LEU A 338 -6.65 -0.47 16.17
N VAL A 339 -5.61 0.22 16.66
CA VAL A 339 -4.27 -0.37 16.81
C VAL A 339 -4.34 -1.64 17.66
N GLY A 340 -4.98 -1.58 18.82
CA GLY A 340 -5.18 -2.75 19.67
C GLY A 340 -5.99 -3.86 19.00
N GLY A 341 -7.01 -3.50 18.21
CA GLY A 341 -7.79 -4.44 17.43
C GLY A 341 -6.96 -5.14 16.34
N MET A 342 -6.11 -4.41 15.63
CA MET A 342 -5.17 -4.96 14.64
C MET A 342 -4.15 -5.90 15.31
N GLU A 343 -3.52 -5.49 16.41
CA GLU A 343 -2.59 -6.32 17.18
C GLU A 343 -3.26 -7.60 17.71
N SER A 344 -4.54 -7.52 18.11
CA SER A 344 -5.32 -8.66 18.63
C SER A 344 -5.68 -9.70 17.57
N ILE A 345 -5.46 -9.43 16.27
CA ILE A 345 -5.57 -10.45 15.22
C ILE A 345 -4.62 -11.60 15.54
N GLY A 346 -3.41 -11.29 16.07
CA GLY A 346 -2.43 -12.30 16.43
C GLY A 346 -2.06 -13.14 15.22
N SER A 347 -1.99 -14.46 15.41
CA SER A 347 -1.86 -15.43 14.31
C SER A 347 -3.24 -15.98 13.99
N ALA A 348 -3.85 -15.49 12.92
CA ALA A 348 -5.19 -15.88 12.48
C ALA A 348 -5.29 -15.95 10.95
N THR A 349 -6.35 -16.58 10.46
CA THR A 349 -6.69 -16.55 9.03
C THR A 349 -7.78 -15.49 8.83
N VAL A 350 -7.49 -14.48 8.03
CA VAL A 350 -8.44 -13.43 7.65
C VAL A 350 -8.69 -13.52 6.15
N ALA A 351 -9.94 -13.72 5.76
CA ALA A 351 -10.30 -13.88 4.36
C ALA A 351 -9.47 -14.95 3.62
N GLY A 352 -9.14 -16.05 4.30
CA GLY A 352 -8.31 -17.13 3.76
C GLY A 352 -6.81 -16.81 3.66
N LEU A 353 -6.37 -15.62 4.10
CA LEU A 353 -4.96 -15.23 4.18
C LEU A 353 -4.45 -15.46 5.63
N PRO A 354 -3.34 -16.18 5.83
CA PRO A 354 -2.65 -16.19 7.12
C PRO A 354 -2.12 -14.79 7.45
N VAL A 355 -2.50 -14.26 8.61
CA VAL A 355 -2.09 -12.95 9.11
C VAL A 355 -1.44 -13.14 10.48
N ALA A 356 -0.30 -12.50 10.72
CA ALA A 356 0.39 -12.54 12.00
C ALA A 356 0.78 -11.12 12.42
N PHE A 357 0.02 -10.54 13.38
CA PHE A 357 0.40 -9.29 14.02
C PHE A 357 0.67 -9.49 15.50
N SER A 358 1.52 -8.64 16.06
CA SER A 358 1.80 -8.62 17.51
C SER A 358 2.19 -7.20 17.92
N GLY A 359 2.27 -6.92 19.22
CA GLY A 359 2.74 -5.61 19.72
C GLY A 359 4.19 -5.25 19.36
N SER A 360 4.96 -6.17 18.73
CA SER A 360 6.34 -5.95 18.29
C SER A 360 6.58 -6.22 16.81
N SER A 361 5.57 -6.69 16.07
CA SER A 361 5.65 -6.94 14.63
C SER A 361 4.30 -6.72 13.97
N HIS A 362 4.26 -5.79 13.03
CA HIS A 362 3.08 -5.46 12.25
C HIS A 362 3.22 -5.87 10.78
N VAL A 363 3.87 -7.01 10.52
CA VAL A 363 3.98 -7.62 9.19
C VAL A 363 3.09 -8.86 9.13
N ALA A 364 2.03 -8.79 8.34
CA ALA A 364 1.02 -9.84 8.27
C ALA A 364 1.52 -11.13 7.61
N SER A 365 2.24 -11.01 6.50
CA SER A 365 2.64 -12.14 5.67
C SER A 365 4.07 -12.00 5.16
N LYS A 366 4.74 -13.15 4.99
CA LYS A 366 6.00 -13.30 4.26
C LYS A 366 5.84 -14.18 3.01
N PHE A 367 4.60 -14.37 2.57
CA PHE A 367 4.32 -15.19 1.41
C PHE A 367 4.92 -14.57 0.16
N VAL A 368 5.67 -15.37 -0.60
CA VAL A 368 6.19 -15.03 -1.93
C VAL A 368 6.12 -16.23 -2.85
N GLU A 369 5.73 -16.00 -4.09
CA GLU A 369 5.76 -16.99 -5.18
C GLU A 369 6.18 -16.32 -6.49
N LEU A 370 6.43 -17.11 -7.55
CA LEU A 370 6.72 -16.58 -8.88
C LEU A 370 5.55 -16.86 -9.81
N SER A 371 5.22 -15.90 -10.65
CA SER A 371 4.30 -16.04 -11.76
C SER A 371 4.98 -15.68 -13.07
N MET A 372 4.46 -16.17 -14.19
CA MET A 372 4.98 -15.92 -15.53
C MET A 372 3.91 -15.28 -16.40
N LEU A 373 4.28 -14.26 -17.14
CA LEU A 373 3.42 -13.65 -18.16
C LEU A 373 3.40 -14.53 -19.40
N THR A 374 2.22 -14.65 -19.99
CA THR A 374 2.04 -15.31 -21.28
C THR A 374 1.86 -14.27 -22.40
N GLY A 375 2.19 -14.63 -23.64
CA GLY A 375 2.14 -13.70 -24.76
C GLY A 375 0.72 -13.27 -25.19
N ASP A 376 -0.32 -13.76 -24.52
CA ASP A 376 -1.71 -13.40 -24.72
C ASP A 376 -2.24 -12.41 -23.63
N GLY A 377 -1.34 -11.80 -22.88
CA GLY A 377 -1.67 -10.84 -21.82
C GLY A 377 -2.20 -11.47 -20.52
N ARG A 378 -2.06 -12.80 -20.37
CA ARG A 378 -2.45 -13.51 -19.14
C ARG A 378 -1.27 -13.76 -18.22
N VAL A 379 -1.58 -14.16 -17.00
CA VAL A 379 -0.62 -14.49 -15.94
C VAL A 379 -0.82 -15.97 -15.56
N LYS A 380 0.26 -16.74 -15.62
CA LYS A 380 0.31 -18.13 -15.17
C LYS A 380 1.09 -18.20 -13.86
N ALA A 381 0.43 -18.66 -12.80
CA ALA A 381 0.99 -18.95 -11.49
C ALA A 381 0.88 -20.43 -11.19
#